data_74f12061d976c3f51b67b8ce2710499a
#
_entry.id   74f12061d976c3f51b67b8ce2710499a
#
_cell.length_a   1.000
_cell.length_b   1.000
_cell.length_c   1.000
_cell.angle_alpha   90.00
_cell.angle_beta   90.00
_cell.angle_gamma   90.00
#
_symmetry.space_group_name_H-M   'P 1'
#
loop_
_entity.id
_entity.type
_entity.pdbx_description
1 polymer ?
#
loop_
_entity_poly.entity_id
_entity_poly.type
_entity_poly.pdbx_seq_one_letter_code
_entity_poly.pdbx_strand_id
1 'polypeptide(L)'
;MRAKGALLSDGDETFAASLDAFVENLEQRSRLLTAKPRREQVENAGLPHDIFKREMVGAADPRLAAWASGRTGFPLLDASMRCLQATGRLESELRSLLLSFATCHLWLDPTAPAQHLARLSTDFDGALFYGNARKVVGVSSHPVGQIPNPVRHSQMRDPEGTFIRKWIPEIADLPDALIHSPWDAPKS
;
A
#
# COMPACT_ATOMS: atom_id res chain seq x y z
N MET A 1 -30.02 -29.77 24.18
CA MET A 1 -29.57 -29.01 23.01
C MET A 1 -28.07 -29.17 22.87
N ARG A 2 -27.65 -30.22 22.24
CA ARG A 2 -26.26 -30.49 21.84
C ARG A 2 -26.35 -31.02 20.42
N ALA A 3 -25.80 -30.29 19.46
CA ALA A 3 -25.20 -30.75 18.21
C ALA A 3 -25.03 -29.58 17.25
N LYS A 4 -23.86 -29.02 17.21
CA LYS A 4 -23.27 -28.39 16.04
C LYS A 4 -21.75 -28.23 16.26
N GLY A 5 -21.11 -29.36 16.51
CA GLY A 5 -19.68 -29.56 16.38
C GLY A 5 -19.46 -30.56 15.27
N ALA A 6 -19.97 -30.33 14.09
CA ALA A 6 -19.68 -31.13 12.91
C ALA A 6 -18.51 -30.47 12.18
N LEU A 7 -17.35 -31.14 12.28
CA LEU A 7 -16.30 -31.29 11.25
C LEU A 7 -16.49 -30.37 10.05
N LEU A 8 -16.06 -29.13 10.21
CA LEU A 8 -15.70 -28.33 9.05
C LEU A 8 -14.40 -28.91 8.50
N SER A 9 -14.40 -29.30 7.23
CA SER A 9 -13.16 -29.71 6.56
C SER A 9 -12.23 -28.50 6.46
N ASP A 10 -10.91 -28.70 6.31
CA ASP A 10 -9.93 -27.63 6.12
C ASP A 10 -10.35 -26.60 5.04
N GLY A 11 -11.08 -27.07 4.01
CA GLY A 11 -11.65 -26.22 2.97
C GLY A 11 -12.78 -25.32 3.47
N ASP A 12 -13.59 -25.80 4.41
CA ASP A 12 -14.71 -25.04 4.98
C ASP A 12 -14.22 -23.95 5.95
N GLU A 13 -13.16 -24.23 6.71
CA GLU A 13 -12.53 -23.23 7.60
C GLU A 13 -11.85 -22.10 6.79
N THR A 14 -11.17 -22.45 5.71
CA THR A 14 -10.55 -21.47 4.81
C THR A 14 -11.60 -20.61 4.11
N PHE A 15 -12.73 -21.23 3.69
CA PHE A 15 -13.85 -20.49 3.09
C PHE A 15 -14.54 -19.59 4.12
N ALA A 16 -14.77 -20.07 5.34
CA ALA A 16 -15.35 -19.26 6.40
C ALA A 16 -14.48 -18.05 6.75
N ALA A 17 -13.16 -18.24 6.89
CA ALA A 17 -12.21 -17.16 7.12
C ALA A 17 -12.20 -16.14 5.97
N SER A 18 -12.28 -16.60 4.72
CA SER A 18 -12.37 -15.74 3.55
C SER A 18 -13.68 -14.95 3.50
N LEU A 19 -14.78 -15.56 3.93
CA LEU A 19 -16.08 -14.90 4.00
C LEU A 19 -16.11 -13.85 5.12
N ASP A 20 -15.54 -14.13 6.27
CA ASP A 20 -15.42 -13.19 7.38
C ASP A 20 -14.56 -11.99 6.97
N ALA A 21 -13.43 -12.20 6.31
CA ALA A 21 -12.60 -11.14 5.77
C ALA A 21 -13.34 -10.30 4.71
N PHE A 22 -14.16 -10.93 3.88
CA PHE A 22 -14.99 -10.21 2.90
C PHE A 22 -16.07 -9.36 3.59
N VAL A 23 -16.75 -9.87 4.59
CA VAL A 23 -17.75 -9.13 5.37
C VAL A 23 -17.10 -7.95 6.09
N GLU A 24 -15.95 -8.16 6.73
CA GLU A 24 -15.20 -7.09 7.39
C GLU A 24 -14.81 -5.98 6.40
N ASN A 25 -14.37 -6.33 5.21
CA ASN A 25 -14.08 -5.37 4.15
C ASN A 25 -15.32 -4.58 3.71
N LEU A 26 -16.48 -5.24 3.60
CA LEU A 26 -17.75 -4.57 3.29
C LEU A 26 -18.19 -3.61 4.39
N GLU A 27 -18.06 -4.02 5.66
CA GLU A 27 -18.36 -3.14 6.80
C GLU A 27 -17.42 -1.94 6.85
N GLN A 28 -16.12 -2.15 6.63
CA GLN A 28 -15.14 -1.08 6.57
C GLN A 28 -15.47 -0.10 5.44
N ARG A 29 -15.84 -0.64 4.28
CA ARG A 29 -16.33 0.17 3.15
C ARG A 29 -17.56 0.99 3.53
N SER A 30 -18.56 0.36 4.15
CA SER A 30 -19.77 1.03 4.62
C SER A 30 -19.47 2.16 5.61
N ARG A 31 -18.58 1.91 6.57
CA ARG A 31 -18.15 2.95 7.54
C ARG A 31 -17.46 4.13 6.87
N LEU A 32 -16.62 3.88 5.86
CA LEU A 32 -15.94 4.94 5.12
C LEU A 32 -16.91 5.75 4.24
N LEU A 33 -17.91 5.11 3.65
CA LEU A 33 -18.94 5.76 2.83
C LEU A 33 -19.96 6.56 3.68
N THR A 34 -20.26 6.08 4.89
CA THR A 34 -21.20 6.74 5.81
C THR A 34 -20.56 7.84 6.65
N ALA A 35 -19.24 7.78 6.86
CA ALA A 35 -18.47 8.89 7.42
C ALA A 35 -18.51 10.04 6.42
N LYS A 36 -19.60 10.84 6.45
CA LYS A 36 -19.84 11.95 5.51
C LYS A 36 -18.57 12.73 5.21
N PRO A 37 -17.88 12.49 4.10
CA PRO A 37 -16.93 13.46 3.61
C PRO A 37 -17.77 14.65 3.17
N ARG A 38 -17.53 15.83 3.71
CA ARG A 38 -18.02 17.04 3.06
C ARG A 38 -17.49 17.00 1.63
N ARG A 39 -18.34 17.24 0.65
CA ARG A 39 -18.01 17.21 -0.78
C ARG A 39 -16.75 18.00 -1.11
N GLU A 40 -16.53 19.12 -0.42
CA GLU A 40 -15.30 19.92 -0.46
C GLU A 40 -14.02 19.20 0.04
N GLN A 41 -14.15 18.16 0.88
CA GLN A 41 -13.02 17.38 1.38
C GLN A 41 -12.60 16.25 0.44
N VAL A 42 -13.46 15.90 -0.52
CA VAL A 42 -13.15 14.92 -1.58
C VAL A 42 -12.48 15.62 -2.77
N GLU A 43 -12.96 16.81 -3.13
CA GLU A 43 -12.43 17.56 -4.26
C GLU A 43 -11.08 18.22 -3.97
N ASN A 44 -10.84 18.63 -2.73
CA ASN A 44 -9.56 19.17 -2.27
C ASN A 44 -8.76 18.14 -1.47
N ALA A 45 -8.89 16.84 -1.75
CA ALA A 45 -8.20 15.75 -1.07
C ALA A 45 -7.54 16.21 0.24
N GLY A 46 -8.36 16.68 1.21
CA GLY A 46 -7.88 17.37 2.41
C GLY A 46 -6.96 16.50 3.28
N LEU A 47 -5.86 16.10 2.68
CA LEU A 47 -4.72 15.55 3.38
C LEU A 47 -4.06 16.76 4.05
N PRO A 48 -3.88 16.77 5.36
CA PRO A 48 -3.36 17.94 6.04
C PRO A 48 -1.94 18.21 5.59
N HIS A 49 -1.75 19.35 4.98
CA HIS A 49 -0.44 19.87 4.60
C HIS A 49 0.46 20.15 5.81
N ASP A 50 -0.12 20.32 7.01
CA ASP A 50 0.55 21.01 8.10
C ASP A 50 1.21 20.14 9.16
N ILE A 51 0.88 18.84 9.28
CA ILE A 51 1.33 18.07 10.44
C ILE A 51 2.85 17.91 10.47
N PHE A 52 3.52 17.90 9.31
CA PHE A 52 4.96 17.64 9.24
C PHE A 52 5.75 18.59 8.34
N LYS A 53 5.16 19.70 7.84
CA LYS A 53 5.83 20.63 6.90
C LYS A 53 6.53 19.88 5.76
N ARG A 54 5.83 18.88 5.20
CA ARG A 54 6.35 18.12 4.06
C ARG A 54 6.43 19.02 2.84
N GLU A 55 7.39 18.74 2.01
CA GLU A 55 7.68 19.55 0.84
C GLU A 55 6.64 19.27 -0.26
N MET A 56 5.92 20.31 -0.68
CA MET A 56 5.10 20.25 -1.88
C MET A 56 6.02 20.21 -3.09
N VAL A 57 5.96 19.13 -3.84
CA VAL A 57 6.86 18.90 -4.97
C VAL A 57 6.09 18.91 -6.29
N GLY A 58 6.71 19.50 -7.30
CA GLY A 58 6.22 19.40 -8.68
C GLY A 58 6.49 18.03 -9.28
N ALA A 59 5.86 17.75 -10.42
CA ALA A 59 6.02 16.49 -11.16
C ALA A 59 7.48 16.19 -11.57
N ALA A 60 8.35 17.20 -11.60
CA ALA A 60 9.76 17.08 -11.94
C ALA A 60 10.66 16.70 -10.74
N ASP A 61 10.11 16.54 -9.53
CA ASP A 61 10.92 16.13 -8.37
C ASP A 61 11.48 14.73 -8.60
N PRO A 62 12.80 14.52 -8.50
CA PRO A 62 13.43 13.23 -8.80
C PRO A 62 12.99 12.13 -7.84
N ARG A 63 12.64 12.45 -6.58
CA ARG A 63 12.14 11.48 -5.60
C ARG A 63 10.75 10.98 -6.01
N LEU A 64 9.87 11.89 -6.41
CA LEU A 64 8.54 11.55 -6.91
C LEU A 64 8.64 10.75 -8.21
N ALA A 65 9.52 11.15 -9.12
CA ALA A 65 9.73 10.47 -10.40
C ALA A 65 10.26 9.05 -10.20
N ALA A 66 11.25 8.84 -9.33
CA ALA A 66 11.79 7.52 -9.00
C ALA A 66 10.71 6.61 -8.36
N TRP A 67 9.95 7.14 -7.42
CA TRP A 67 8.86 6.43 -6.78
C TRP A 67 7.75 6.08 -7.78
N ALA A 68 7.31 7.04 -8.56
CA ALA A 68 6.24 6.87 -9.55
C ALA A 68 6.62 5.88 -10.67
N SER A 69 7.92 5.74 -10.98
CA SER A 69 8.40 4.78 -12.00
C SER A 69 8.80 3.41 -11.44
N GLY A 70 8.64 3.17 -10.13
CA GLY A 70 9.06 1.91 -9.49
C GLY A 70 10.57 1.70 -9.57
N ARG A 71 11.35 2.72 -9.21
CA ARG A 71 12.82 2.77 -9.22
C ARG A 71 13.39 3.39 -7.94
N THR A 72 12.77 3.05 -6.81
CA THR A 72 13.22 3.53 -5.50
C THR A 72 14.43 2.77 -4.96
N GLY A 73 14.67 1.58 -5.50
CA GLY A 73 15.66 0.63 -5.01
C GLY A 73 15.10 -0.30 -3.92
N PHE A 74 13.88 -0.12 -3.46
CA PHE A 74 13.20 -1.03 -2.52
C PHE A 74 12.33 -2.03 -3.29
N PRO A 75 12.73 -3.32 -3.38
CA PRO A 75 12.14 -4.26 -4.33
C PRO A 75 10.63 -4.44 -4.22
N LEU A 76 10.08 -4.62 -3.02
CA LEU A 76 8.63 -4.77 -2.89
C LEU A 76 7.86 -3.53 -3.35
N LEU A 77 8.38 -2.33 -3.05
CA LEU A 77 7.75 -1.07 -3.46
C LEU A 77 7.80 -0.90 -4.97
N ASP A 78 8.96 -1.17 -5.56
CA ASP A 78 9.16 -1.04 -7.00
C ASP A 78 8.30 -2.08 -7.76
N ALA A 79 8.26 -3.32 -7.28
CA ALA A 79 7.37 -4.37 -7.80
C ALA A 79 5.89 -3.97 -7.71
N SER A 80 5.47 -3.40 -6.57
CA SER A 80 4.10 -2.93 -6.35
C SER A 80 3.71 -1.82 -7.31
N MET A 81 4.59 -0.84 -7.52
CA MET A 81 4.33 0.26 -8.44
C MET A 81 4.26 -0.24 -9.89
N ARG A 82 5.19 -1.10 -10.32
CA ARG A 82 5.17 -1.69 -11.67
C ARG A 82 3.94 -2.57 -11.89
N CYS A 83 3.53 -3.35 -10.89
CA CYS A 83 2.28 -4.12 -10.93
C CYS A 83 1.07 -3.20 -11.13
N LEU A 84 0.97 -2.14 -10.35
CA LEU A 84 -0.13 -1.18 -10.45
C LEU A 84 -0.18 -0.50 -11.81
N GLN A 85 0.98 -0.07 -12.34
CA GLN A 85 1.08 0.53 -13.67
C GLN A 85 0.64 -0.42 -14.78
N ALA A 86 1.02 -1.69 -14.70
CA ALA A 86 0.74 -2.66 -15.75
C ALA A 86 -0.71 -3.18 -15.70
N THR A 87 -1.29 -3.29 -14.50
CA THR A 87 -2.58 -3.97 -14.31
C THR A 87 -3.71 -3.05 -13.88
N GLY A 88 -3.39 -1.87 -13.36
CA GLY A 88 -4.36 -1.00 -12.69
C GLY A 88 -4.87 -1.53 -11.36
N ARG A 89 -4.33 -2.65 -10.87
CA ARG A 89 -4.78 -3.33 -9.65
C ARG A 89 -3.62 -3.60 -8.70
N LEU A 90 -3.86 -3.34 -7.43
CA LEU A 90 -2.91 -3.63 -6.36
C LEU A 90 -3.69 -3.78 -5.05
N GLU A 91 -3.27 -4.66 -4.17
CA GLU A 91 -3.84 -4.79 -2.84
C GLU A 91 -3.80 -3.46 -2.08
N SER A 92 -4.84 -3.18 -1.29
CA SER A 92 -4.97 -1.91 -0.57
C SER A 92 -3.83 -1.68 0.42
N GLU A 93 -3.28 -2.75 0.99
CA GLU A 93 -2.17 -2.69 1.92
C GLU A 93 -0.87 -2.28 1.21
N LEU A 94 -0.58 -2.83 0.04
CA LEU A 94 0.58 -2.43 -0.76
C LEU A 94 0.43 -0.99 -1.29
N ARG A 95 -0.78 -0.57 -1.64
CA ARG A 95 -1.06 0.85 -1.97
C ARG A 95 -0.78 1.77 -0.76
N SER A 96 -1.19 1.33 0.43
CA SER A 96 -0.92 2.05 1.67
C SER A 96 0.57 2.12 1.98
N LEU A 97 1.30 1.04 1.74
CA LEU A 97 2.76 0.99 1.90
C LEU A 97 3.46 1.93 0.92
N LEU A 98 3.04 1.96 -0.35
CA LEU A 98 3.56 2.91 -1.35
C LEU A 98 3.36 4.37 -0.91
N LEU A 99 2.16 4.72 -0.46
CA LEU A 99 1.87 6.08 0.02
C LEU A 99 2.66 6.42 1.28
N SER A 100 2.74 5.50 2.24
CA SER A 100 3.52 5.68 3.46
C SER A 100 5.01 5.90 3.17
N PHE A 101 5.56 5.16 2.22
CA PHE A 101 6.96 5.33 1.80
C PHE A 101 7.19 6.72 1.19
N ALA A 102 6.35 7.15 0.27
CA ALA A 102 6.46 8.48 -0.33
C ALA A 102 6.41 9.59 0.72
N THR A 103 5.54 9.45 1.72
CA THR A 103 5.30 10.50 2.72
C THR A 103 6.26 10.46 3.90
N CYS A 104 6.67 9.27 4.34
CA CYS A 104 7.49 9.10 5.54
C CYS A 104 8.98 8.91 5.27
N HIS A 105 9.34 8.30 4.12
CA HIS A 105 10.74 8.05 3.77
C HIS A 105 11.27 9.07 2.77
N LEU A 106 10.47 9.41 1.75
CA LEU A 106 10.85 10.43 0.76
C LEU A 106 10.47 11.84 1.18
N TRP A 107 9.71 11.97 2.28
CA TRP A 107 9.30 13.25 2.86
C TRP A 107 8.48 14.14 1.91
N LEU A 108 7.70 13.50 1.03
CA LEU A 108 6.85 14.20 0.06
C LEU A 108 5.50 14.56 0.66
N ASP A 109 4.93 15.69 0.21
CA ASP A 109 3.51 15.97 0.47
C ASP A 109 2.64 14.86 -0.11
N PRO A 110 1.67 14.34 0.65
CA PRO A 110 0.88 13.18 0.24
C PRO A 110 -0.01 13.41 -0.98
N THR A 111 -0.28 14.65 -1.35
CA THR A 111 -1.24 15.00 -2.42
C THR A 111 -0.80 14.43 -3.77
N ALA A 112 0.44 14.69 -4.18
CA ALA A 112 0.95 14.22 -5.47
C ALA A 112 1.05 12.68 -5.54
N PRO A 113 1.62 11.96 -4.54
CA PRO A 113 1.60 10.51 -4.49
C PRO A 113 0.19 9.91 -4.50
N ALA A 114 -0.74 10.45 -3.69
CA ALA A 114 -2.11 9.95 -3.65
C ALA A 114 -2.83 10.12 -4.99
N GLN A 115 -2.68 11.27 -5.64
CA GLN A 115 -3.25 11.50 -6.97
C GLN A 115 -2.65 10.56 -8.02
N HIS A 116 -1.35 10.28 -7.94
CA HIS A 116 -0.69 9.34 -8.85
C HIS A 116 -1.28 7.92 -8.70
N LEU A 117 -1.38 7.41 -7.48
CA LEU A 117 -1.99 6.11 -7.21
C LEU A 117 -3.47 6.06 -7.65
N ALA A 118 -4.23 7.13 -7.41
CA ALA A 118 -5.62 7.23 -7.82
C ALA A 118 -5.80 7.12 -9.34
N ARG A 119 -4.93 7.78 -10.12
CA ARG A 119 -4.96 7.73 -11.59
C ARG A 119 -4.65 6.36 -12.16
N LEU A 120 -3.82 5.57 -11.47
CA LEU A 120 -3.43 4.24 -11.91
C LEU A 120 -4.45 3.16 -11.51
N SER A 121 -5.26 3.39 -10.47
CA SER A 121 -6.16 2.38 -9.90
C SER A 121 -7.45 2.28 -10.70
N THR A 122 -7.72 1.11 -11.28
CA THR A 122 -8.97 0.82 -12.01
C THR A 122 -10.19 0.66 -11.11
N ASP A 123 -9.96 0.33 -9.82
CA ASP A 123 -10.95 0.19 -8.77
C ASP A 123 -11.07 1.46 -7.91
N PHE A 124 -10.73 2.62 -8.47
CA PHE A 124 -10.75 3.88 -7.74
C PHE A 124 -12.15 4.25 -7.25
N ASP A 125 -12.26 4.36 -5.93
CA ASP A 125 -13.39 4.97 -5.24
C ASP A 125 -12.86 6.09 -4.35
N GLY A 126 -13.24 7.33 -4.63
CA GLY A 126 -12.65 8.50 -3.98
C GLY A 126 -12.83 8.49 -2.46
N ALA A 127 -13.99 8.05 -1.94
CA ALA A 127 -14.24 8.02 -0.51
C ALA A 127 -13.36 6.98 0.21
N LEU A 128 -13.25 5.78 -0.39
CA LEU A 128 -12.44 4.70 0.16
C LEU A 128 -10.96 5.01 0.05
N PHE A 129 -10.53 5.47 -1.11
CA PHE A 129 -9.12 5.73 -1.39
C PHE A 129 -8.57 6.84 -0.50
N TYR A 130 -9.20 8.01 -0.48
CA TYR A 130 -8.74 9.12 0.34
C TYR A 130 -9.00 8.89 1.84
N GLY A 131 -10.05 8.14 2.20
CA GLY A 131 -10.27 7.69 3.56
C GLY A 131 -9.12 6.83 4.11
N ASN A 132 -8.62 5.89 3.31
CA ASN A 132 -7.45 5.09 3.65
C ASN A 132 -6.16 5.91 3.61
N ALA A 133 -5.97 6.77 2.61
CA ALA A 133 -4.81 7.65 2.52
C ALA A 133 -4.65 8.53 3.77
N ARG A 134 -5.74 9.09 4.29
CA ARG A 134 -5.73 9.88 5.54
C ARG A 134 -5.27 9.07 6.75
N LYS A 135 -5.64 7.80 6.85
CA LYS A 135 -5.15 6.91 7.92
C LYS A 135 -3.64 6.69 7.81
N VAL A 136 -3.16 6.44 6.60
CA VAL A 136 -1.74 6.18 6.33
C VAL A 136 -0.87 7.39 6.65
N VAL A 137 -1.35 8.59 6.35
CA VAL A 137 -0.61 9.84 6.56
C VAL A 137 -0.64 10.32 8.03
N GLY A 138 -1.36 9.62 8.90
CA GLY A 138 -1.38 9.92 10.35
C GLY A 138 -2.41 10.95 10.78
N VAL A 139 -3.42 11.23 9.95
CA VAL A 139 -4.48 12.21 10.26
C VAL A 139 -5.56 11.65 11.16
N SER A 140 -5.70 10.37 11.23
CA SER A 140 -6.67 9.72 12.13
C SER A 140 -5.94 8.91 13.20
N SER A 141 -5.98 9.42 14.42
CA SER A 141 -5.92 8.71 15.73
C SER A 141 -4.94 7.54 15.91
N HIS A 142 -3.98 7.31 15.01
CA HIS A 142 -2.93 6.34 15.29
C HIS A 142 -1.75 7.07 15.91
N PRO A 143 -1.15 6.53 16.97
CA PRO A 143 0.02 7.13 17.56
C PRO A 143 1.07 7.31 16.45
N VAL A 144 1.57 8.52 16.32
CA VAL A 144 2.76 8.85 15.54
C VAL A 144 3.87 7.93 16.04
N GLY A 145 4.12 6.80 15.37
CA GLY A 145 5.12 5.87 15.93
C GLY A 145 5.45 4.65 15.11
N GLN A 146 4.68 4.29 14.11
CA GLN A 146 5.03 3.10 13.32
C GLN A 146 5.13 3.45 11.84
N ILE A 147 6.26 4.06 11.47
CA ILE A 147 6.64 4.14 10.06
C ILE A 147 6.95 2.72 9.60
N PRO A 148 6.22 2.19 8.60
CA PRO A 148 6.45 0.83 8.13
C PRO A 148 7.87 0.66 7.61
N ASN A 149 8.60 -0.32 8.10
CA ASN A 149 9.90 -0.68 7.54
C ASN A 149 9.67 -1.44 6.21
N PRO A 150 10.08 -0.91 5.05
CA PRO A 150 9.79 -1.50 3.76
C PRO A 150 10.43 -2.87 3.56
N VAL A 151 11.62 -3.11 4.11
CA VAL A 151 12.31 -4.41 4.03
C VAL A 151 11.58 -5.47 4.85
N ARG A 152 11.21 -5.13 6.09
CA ARG A 152 10.45 -6.06 6.94
C ARG A 152 9.09 -6.41 6.32
N HIS A 153 8.39 -5.42 5.76
CA HIS A 153 7.14 -5.67 5.02
C HIS A 153 7.37 -6.56 3.80
N SER A 154 8.47 -6.37 3.08
CA SER A 154 8.86 -7.21 1.96
C SER A 154 9.03 -8.67 2.37
N GLN A 155 9.80 -8.92 3.43
CA GLN A 155 10.03 -10.27 3.96
C GLN A 155 8.75 -10.95 4.47
N MET A 156 7.84 -10.18 5.04
CA MET A 156 6.58 -10.73 5.56
C MET A 156 5.56 -11.04 4.46
N ARG A 157 5.52 -10.23 3.39
CA ARG A 157 4.50 -10.29 2.34
C ARG A 157 4.88 -11.18 1.16
N ASP A 158 6.15 -11.27 0.88
CA ASP A 158 6.70 -12.03 -0.25
C ASP A 158 7.98 -12.76 0.17
N PRO A 159 7.90 -13.67 1.17
CA PRO A 159 9.08 -14.29 1.79
C PRO A 159 10.05 -14.91 0.77
N GLU A 160 9.51 -15.52 -0.28
CA GLU A 160 10.27 -16.18 -1.35
C GLU A 160 10.64 -15.22 -2.49
N GLY A 161 10.20 -13.95 -2.45
CA GLY A 161 10.43 -12.99 -3.50
C GLY A 161 9.71 -13.28 -4.82
N THR A 162 8.66 -14.10 -4.79
CA THR A 162 7.94 -14.51 -6.01
C THR A 162 7.29 -13.32 -6.72
N PHE A 163 6.64 -12.44 -5.96
CA PHE A 163 6.04 -11.22 -6.49
C PHE A 163 7.11 -10.25 -7.00
N ILE A 164 8.20 -10.08 -6.23
CA ILE A 164 9.33 -9.22 -6.62
C ILE A 164 9.93 -9.70 -7.92
N ARG A 165 10.28 -11.00 -8.05
CA ARG A 165 10.86 -11.57 -9.27
C ARG A 165 9.98 -11.39 -10.49
N LYS A 166 8.67 -11.51 -10.32
CA LYS A 166 7.71 -11.31 -11.40
C LYS A 166 7.75 -9.88 -11.96
N TRP A 167 7.89 -8.87 -11.11
CA TRP A 167 7.76 -7.46 -11.49
C TRP A 167 9.08 -6.72 -11.63
N ILE A 168 10.18 -7.32 -11.14
CA ILE A 168 11.54 -6.79 -11.25
C ILE A 168 12.46 -7.89 -11.78
N PRO A 169 12.39 -8.20 -13.08
CA PRO A 169 13.21 -9.24 -13.68
C PRO A 169 14.72 -8.95 -13.55
N GLU A 170 15.10 -7.69 -13.37
CA GLU A 170 16.51 -7.27 -13.23
C GLU A 170 17.22 -7.87 -12.01
N ILE A 171 16.47 -8.30 -11.00
CA ILE A 171 17.02 -8.91 -9.78
C ILE A 171 16.46 -10.32 -9.53
N ALA A 172 15.78 -10.90 -10.52
CA ALA A 172 15.10 -12.19 -10.35
C ALA A 172 16.06 -13.34 -9.97
N ASP A 173 17.31 -13.27 -10.39
CA ASP A 173 18.33 -14.30 -10.11
C ASP A 173 18.99 -14.15 -8.74
N LEU A 174 18.65 -13.13 -7.96
CA LEU A 174 19.20 -12.98 -6.62
C LEU A 174 18.68 -14.08 -5.69
N PRO A 175 19.51 -14.57 -4.75
CA PRO A 175 19.08 -15.45 -3.68
C PRO A 175 17.96 -14.83 -2.83
N ASP A 176 17.09 -15.67 -2.25
CA ASP A 176 15.97 -15.19 -1.40
C ASP A 176 16.44 -14.31 -0.25
N ALA A 177 17.61 -14.59 0.32
CA ALA A 177 18.19 -13.77 1.38
C ALA A 177 18.51 -12.31 0.94
N LEU A 178 18.73 -12.09 -0.35
CA LEU A 178 19.14 -10.78 -0.90
C LEU A 178 18.02 -10.10 -1.71
N ILE A 179 16.97 -10.82 -2.07
CA ILE A 179 15.91 -10.29 -2.94
C ILE A 179 15.18 -9.10 -2.30
N HIS A 180 15.15 -9.00 -0.98
CA HIS A 180 14.51 -7.92 -0.23
C HIS A 180 15.43 -6.73 0.04
N SER A 181 16.73 -6.93 -0.05
CA SER A 181 17.78 -5.94 0.22
C SER A 181 18.98 -6.13 -0.72
N PRO A 182 18.81 -5.90 -2.04
CA PRO A 182 19.85 -6.18 -3.03
C PRO A 182 21.13 -5.37 -2.84
N TRP A 183 21.09 -4.28 -2.09
CA TRP A 183 22.28 -3.50 -1.73
C TRP A 183 23.24 -4.21 -0.77
N ASP A 184 22.79 -5.29 -0.11
CA ASP A 184 23.61 -6.13 0.75
C ASP A 184 24.41 -7.17 -0.05
N ALA A 185 24.18 -7.26 -1.38
CA ALA A 185 24.93 -8.14 -2.26
C ALA A 185 26.40 -7.71 -2.35
N PRO A 186 27.36 -8.66 -2.34
CA PRO A 186 28.75 -8.33 -2.52
C PRO A 186 28.94 -7.62 -3.88
N LYS A 187 29.68 -6.52 -3.87
CA LYS A 187 30.03 -5.80 -5.08
C LYS A 187 30.98 -6.69 -5.90
N SER A 188 30.55 -7.11 -7.07
CA SER A 188 31.37 -7.80 -8.04
C SER A 188 32.43 -6.88 -8.67
#